data_6903e9a23b525572f7f1d31af99ab9e9
#
_entry.id   6903e9a23b525572f7f1d31af99ab9e9
#
_cell.length_a   1.000
_cell.length_b   1.000
_cell.length_c   1.000
_cell.angle_alpha   90.00
_cell.angle_beta   90.00
_cell.angle_gamma   90.00
#
_symmetry.space_group_name_H-M   'P 1'
#
loop_
_entity.id
_entity.type
_entity.pdbx_description
1 polymer ?
#
loop_
_entity_poly.entity_id
_entity_poly.type
_entity_poly.pdbx_seq_one_letter_code
_entity_poly.pdbx_strand_id
1 'polypeptide(L)'
;MAIARIIETQITPEEYEQMRERLGVGDTPPPGGSFHVAALGEGGKVRIFEVWDSREQAEAWGEKVAAAREEAGFGGRPPSIEYLEVHRIIQR
;
A
#
# COMPACT_ATOMS: atom_id res chain seq x y z
N MET A 1 11.39 -14.93 -0.09
CA MET A 1 10.03 -15.45 0.14
C MET A 1 9.02 -14.33 -0.03
N ALA A 2 7.98 -14.56 -0.79
CA ALA A 2 6.99 -13.53 -1.04
C ALA A 2 6.18 -13.20 0.21
N ILE A 3 5.87 -11.92 0.36
CA ILE A 3 5.15 -11.39 1.52
C ILE A 3 3.88 -10.69 1.05
N ALA A 4 2.77 -10.99 1.69
CA ALA A 4 1.53 -10.23 1.52
C ALA A 4 1.50 -9.12 2.55
N ARG A 5 1.05 -7.95 2.13
CA ARG A 5 0.89 -6.80 3.02
C ARG A 5 -0.55 -6.32 2.92
N ILE A 6 -1.22 -6.24 4.05
CA ILE A 6 -2.60 -5.78 4.13
C ILE A 6 -2.61 -4.48 4.91
N ILE A 7 -3.16 -3.44 4.30
CA ILE A 7 -3.14 -2.09 4.87
C ILE A 7 -4.56 -1.58 5.01
N GLU A 8 -4.96 -1.25 6.23
CA GLU A 8 -6.18 -0.51 6.48
C GLU A 8 -5.82 0.95 6.65
N THR A 9 -6.27 1.78 5.72
CA THR A 9 -5.96 3.21 5.77
C THR A 9 -7.11 3.99 6.38
N GLN A 10 -6.83 5.25 6.73
CA GLN A 10 -7.84 6.20 7.18
C GLN A 10 -8.06 7.28 6.14
N ILE A 11 -7.76 6.98 4.87
CA ILE A 11 -7.88 7.94 3.78
C ILE A 11 -8.99 7.56 2.80
N THR A 12 -9.53 8.57 2.14
CA THR A 12 -10.56 8.41 1.13
C THR A 12 -9.94 8.02 -0.22
N PRO A 13 -10.76 7.55 -1.20
CA PRO A 13 -10.24 7.28 -2.54
C PRO A 13 -9.57 8.48 -3.20
N GLU A 14 -10.10 9.68 -2.98
CA GLU A 14 -9.51 10.90 -3.54
C GLU A 14 -8.14 11.18 -2.94
N GLU A 15 -8.00 11.00 -1.64
CA GLU A 15 -6.72 11.16 -0.95
C GLU A 15 -5.73 10.09 -1.38
N TYR A 16 -6.21 8.87 -1.59
CA TYR A 16 -5.39 7.79 -2.12
C TYR A 16 -4.82 8.15 -3.49
N GLU A 17 -5.63 8.69 -4.40
CA GLU A 17 -5.17 9.12 -5.71
C GLU A 17 -4.13 10.24 -5.62
N GLN A 18 -4.30 11.19 -4.69
CA GLN A 18 -3.31 12.23 -4.42
C GLN A 18 -1.97 11.63 -4.00
N MET A 19 -2.01 10.60 -3.15
CA MET A 19 -0.80 9.91 -2.70
C MET A 19 -0.09 9.23 -3.86
N ARG A 20 -0.83 8.54 -4.73
CA ARG A 20 -0.25 7.87 -5.89
C ARG A 20 0.41 8.87 -6.84
N GLU A 21 -0.20 10.02 -7.01
CA GLU A 21 0.35 11.10 -7.83
C GLU A 21 1.66 11.62 -7.26
N ARG A 22 1.73 11.85 -5.95
CA ARG A 22 2.96 12.28 -5.27
C ARG A 22 4.06 11.24 -5.39
N LEU A 23 3.72 9.97 -5.33
CA LEU A 23 4.68 8.87 -5.43
C LEU A 23 5.12 8.59 -6.87
N GLY A 24 4.37 9.08 -7.85
CA GLY A 24 4.72 8.95 -9.27
C GLY A 24 4.67 7.52 -9.78
N VAL A 25 3.85 6.66 -9.19
CA VAL A 25 3.86 5.22 -9.53
C VAL A 25 2.96 4.84 -10.70
N GLY A 26 1.97 5.68 -11.04
CA GLY A 26 1.04 5.35 -12.11
C GLY A 26 0.35 4.02 -11.88
N ASP A 27 0.26 3.20 -12.93
CA ASP A 27 -0.37 1.88 -12.87
C ASP A 27 0.64 0.74 -12.77
N THR A 28 1.91 1.05 -12.54
CA THR A 28 2.98 0.07 -12.42
C THR A 28 3.36 -0.10 -10.95
N PRO A 29 3.45 -1.35 -10.45
CA PRO A 29 3.94 -1.56 -9.09
C PRO A 29 5.40 -1.10 -8.96
N PRO A 30 5.82 -0.63 -7.78
CA PRO A 30 7.24 -0.30 -7.56
C PRO A 30 8.10 -1.57 -7.58
N PRO A 31 9.42 -1.42 -7.73
CA PRO A 31 10.32 -2.59 -7.75
C PRO A 31 10.13 -3.50 -6.55
N GLY A 32 9.98 -4.79 -6.80
CA GLY A 32 9.71 -5.79 -5.79
C GLY A 32 8.23 -6.01 -5.51
N GLY A 33 7.36 -5.11 -5.96
CA GLY A 33 5.92 -5.27 -5.84
C GLY A 33 5.36 -5.98 -7.07
N SER A 34 4.61 -7.05 -6.86
CA SER A 34 4.03 -7.83 -7.95
C SER A 34 2.51 -7.72 -8.03
N PHE A 35 1.88 -7.12 -7.05
CA PHE A 35 0.43 -7.09 -6.95
C PHE A 35 0.00 -5.93 -6.05
N HIS A 36 -1.02 -5.20 -6.46
CA HIS A 36 -1.56 -4.10 -5.68
C HIS A 36 -3.04 -3.95 -6.00
N VAL A 37 -3.88 -4.03 -4.97
CA VAL A 37 -5.31 -3.78 -5.09
C VAL A 37 -5.71 -2.77 -4.02
N ALA A 38 -6.40 -1.72 -4.43
CA ALA A 38 -7.03 -0.78 -3.51
C ALA A 38 -8.54 -1.00 -3.60
N ALA A 39 -9.15 -1.23 -2.45
CA ALA A 39 -10.58 -1.50 -2.38
C ALA A 39 -11.21 -0.58 -1.33
N LEU A 40 -12.53 -0.45 -1.38
CA LEU A 40 -13.26 0.36 -0.39
C LEU A 40 -13.70 -0.52 0.77
N GLY A 41 -13.29 -0.14 1.97
CA GLY A 41 -13.76 -0.77 3.19
C GLY A 41 -14.94 0.00 3.77
N GLU A 42 -15.38 -0.40 4.96
CA GLU A 42 -16.42 0.30 5.68
C GLU A 42 -16.01 1.74 5.95
N GLY A 43 -16.98 2.63 5.93
CA GLY A 43 -16.74 4.05 6.17
C GLY A 43 -16.13 4.77 4.99
N GLY A 44 -16.00 4.12 3.83
CA GLY A 44 -15.43 4.72 2.62
C GLY A 44 -13.95 4.93 2.66
N LYS A 45 -13.22 4.22 3.54
CA LYS A 45 -11.77 4.28 3.61
C LYS A 45 -11.14 3.20 2.76
N VAL A 46 -9.97 3.49 2.20
CA VAL A 46 -9.29 2.58 1.29
C VAL A 46 -8.59 1.46 2.07
N ARG A 47 -8.72 0.23 1.60
CA ARG A 47 -7.95 -0.93 2.05
C ARG A 47 -7.07 -1.37 0.91
N ILE A 48 -5.82 -1.71 1.22
CA ILE A 48 -4.84 -2.06 0.20
C ILE A 48 -4.32 -3.47 0.47
N PHE A 49 -4.24 -4.26 -0.62
CA PHE A 49 -3.71 -5.62 -0.58
C PHE A 49 -2.56 -5.69 -1.56
N GLU A 50 -1.39 -6.10 -1.08
CA GLU A 50 -0.17 -6.13 -1.89
C GLU A 50 0.57 -7.43 -1.71
N VAL A 51 1.33 -7.80 -2.75
CA VAL A 51 2.31 -8.88 -2.67
C VAL A 51 3.67 -8.33 -3.08
N TRP A 52 4.67 -8.64 -2.28
CA TRP A 52 6.05 -8.19 -2.46
C TRP A 52 7.00 -9.38 -2.52
N ASP A 53 8.10 -9.23 -3.25
CA ASP A 53 9.12 -10.27 -3.33
C ASP A 53 9.78 -10.52 -1.98
N SER A 54 9.92 -9.47 -1.15
CA SER A 54 10.49 -9.58 0.18
C SER A 54 9.91 -8.53 1.11
N ARG A 55 10.02 -8.80 2.40
CA ARG A 55 9.59 -7.85 3.44
C ARG A 55 10.45 -6.58 3.40
N GLU A 56 11.75 -6.72 3.15
CA GLU A 56 12.65 -5.57 3.04
C GLU A 56 12.19 -4.58 1.99
N GLN A 57 11.82 -5.06 0.82
CA GLN A 57 11.34 -4.20 -0.26
C GLN A 57 10.02 -3.53 0.10
N ALA A 58 9.12 -4.28 0.74
CA ALA A 58 7.84 -3.74 1.20
C ALA A 58 8.05 -2.62 2.23
N GLU A 59 8.95 -2.83 3.20
CA GLU A 59 9.26 -1.84 4.22
C GLU A 59 9.93 -0.60 3.64
N ALA A 60 10.85 -0.78 2.69
CA ALA A 60 11.52 0.35 2.04
C ALA A 60 10.51 1.22 1.29
N TRP A 61 9.57 0.60 0.59
CA TRP A 61 8.50 1.34 -0.08
C TRP A 61 7.60 2.02 0.95
N GLY A 62 7.30 1.34 2.05
CA GLY A 62 6.49 1.89 3.14
C GLY A 62 7.08 3.18 3.73
N GLU A 63 8.41 3.29 3.79
CA GLU A 63 9.06 4.51 4.27
C GLU A 63 8.82 5.68 3.32
N LYS A 64 8.86 5.43 2.01
CA LYS A 64 8.55 6.46 1.01
C LYS A 64 7.09 6.91 1.09
N VAL A 65 6.20 5.96 1.28
CA VAL A 65 4.77 6.25 1.44
C VAL A 65 4.54 7.08 2.71
N ALA A 66 5.20 6.72 3.81
CA ALA A 66 5.08 7.47 5.06
C ALA A 66 5.53 8.92 4.90
N ALA A 67 6.64 9.15 4.20
CA ALA A 67 7.13 10.50 3.94
C ALA A 67 6.13 11.29 3.08
N ALA A 68 5.59 10.67 2.04
CA ALA A 68 4.59 11.30 1.18
C ALA A 68 3.31 11.64 1.96
N ARG A 69 2.93 10.77 2.90
CA ARG A 69 1.75 10.98 3.74
C ARG A 69 1.94 12.21 4.65
N GLU A 70 3.13 12.33 5.24
CA GLU A 70 3.48 13.51 6.04
C GLU A 70 3.40 14.79 5.21
N GLU A 71 4.00 14.78 4.02
CA GLU A 71 3.99 15.94 3.12
C GLU A 71 2.57 16.31 2.68
N ALA A 72 1.70 15.33 2.53
CA ALA A 72 0.32 15.56 2.14
C ALA A 72 -0.58 16.03 3.29
N GLY A 73 -0.06 16.02 4.53
CA GLY A 73 -0.85 16.42 5.70
C GLY A 73 -1.66 15.28 6.30
N PHE A 74 -1.37 14.03 5.94
CA PHE A 74 -2.10 12.87 6.43
C PHE A 74 -1.40 12.13 7.58
N GLY A 75 -0.29 12.70 8.09
CA GLY A 75 0.52 12.04 9.11
C GLY A 75 -0.21 11.72 10.41
N GLY A 76 -1.27 12.48 10.74
CA GLY A 76 -2.10 12.22 11.92
C GLY A 76 -3.08 11.05 11.76
N ARG A 77 -3.07 10.39 10.60
CA ARG A 77 -3.95 9.26 10.30
C ARG A 77 -3.14 8.06 9.86
N PRO A 78 -2.36 7.43 10.77
CA PRO A 78 -1.50 6.31 10.40
C PRO A 78 -2.33 5.08 10.01
N PRO A 79 -1.85 4.30 9.03
CA PRO A 79 -2.52 3.07 8.65
C PRO A 79 -2.19 1.94 9.61
N SER A 80 -3.01 0.91 9.61
CA SER A 80 -2.73 -0.36 10.23
C SER A 80 -2.15 -1.28 9.16
N ILE A 81 -1.00 -1.91 9.43
CA ILE A 81 -0.29 -2.73 8.43
C ILE A 81 -0.04 -4.11 9.01
N GLU A 82 -0.41 -5.14 8.24
CA GLU A 82 -0.17 -6.52 8.58
C GLU A 82 0.71 -7.18 7.51
N TYR A 83 1.75 -7.90 7.92
CA TYR A 83 2.62 -8.66 7.04
C TYR A 83 2.36 -10.15 7.24
N LEU A 84 2.19 -10.89 6.14
CA LEU A 84 1.94 -12.32 6.16
C LEU A 84 2.84 -13.01 5.13
N GLU A 85 3.36 -14.19 5.45
CA GLU A 85 4.07 -14.99 4.48
C GLU A 85 3.06 -15.55 3.47
N VAL A 86 3.39 -15.43 2.19
CA VAL A 86 2.52 -15.97 1.14
C VAL A 86 2.66 -17.49 1.11
N HIS A 87 1.54 -18.19 1.23
CA HIS A 87 1.49 -19.64 1.09
C HIS A 87 1.24 -20.04 -0.35
N ARG A 88 0.32 -19.36 -1.02
CA ARG A 88 -0.04 -19.68 -2.40
C ARG A 88 -0.64 -18.47 -3.11
N ILE A 89 -0.25 -18.28 -4.36
CA ILE A 89 -0.86 -17.27 -5.23
C ILE A 89 -1.48 -18.01 -6.40
N ILE A 90 -2.76 -17.75 -6.65
CA ILE A 90 -3.46 -18.28 -7.80
C ILE A 90 -3.96 -17.09 -8.61
N GLN A 91 -3.55 -17.00 -9.86
CA GLN A 91 -3.89 -15.88 -10.75
C GLN A 91 -4.39 -16.43 -12.08
N ARG A 92 -5.14 -15.57 -12.77
CA ARG A 92 -5.57 -15.90 -14.13
C ARG A 92 -4.39 -15.86 -15.10
#